data_a076046f30a71f8151c9fa23aa1ec4a8
#
_entry.id   a076046f30a71f8151c9fa23aa1ec4a8
#
_cell.length_a   1.000
_cell.length_b   1.000
_cell.length_c   1.000
_cell.angle_alpha   90.00
_cell.angle_beta   90.00
_cell.angle_gamma   90.00
#
_symmetry.space_group_name_H-M   'P 1'
#
loop_
_entity.id
_entity.type
_entity.pdbx_description
1 polymer ?
#
loop_
_entity_poly.entity_id
_entity_poly.type
_entity_poly.pdbx_seq_one_letter_code
_entity_poly.pdbx_strand_id
1 'polypeptide(L)'
;MDIQIIDTGYFYADGGAMFGAIPKTAWSRRYPSNETNGCVLAMRSLLVSNVPEKVILIDNGAGTKHLRQLSYYNFFDLVDLGEELHKRGISPGLVTDVVLTHLHFDHCGYSTLKNEETGEIYPAFPNATYWVSRKQWDNFLHPNALEKDSYFIENMKAIADNGQLRLIDTDTELCPDIDLRLFDGHTPEQIVPYIHTPGQTFVFAGDVIPLAASVSPEWISAYDTFPVTSYQEKVRMLEEAAREGQVLIYCHDAYTRCSTVKKVNDFFKKDKTIEI
;
A
#
# COMPACT_ATOMS: atom_id res chain seq x y z
N MET A 1 -10.84 18.48 3.19
CA MET A 1 -10.27 17.15 2.87
C MET A 1 -10.33 16.30 4.14
N ASP A 2 -10.91 15.12 4.05
CA ASP A 2 -11.01 14.14 5.14
C ASP A 2 -10.21 12.91 4.75
N ILE A 3 -9.41 12.41 5.69
CA ILE A 3 -8.56 11.23 5.48
C ILE A 3 -9.02 10.16 6.47
N GLN A 4 -9.32 8.96 5.98
CA GLN A 4 -9.79 7.83 6.80
C GLN A 4 -9.05 6.56 6.41
N ILE A 5 -8.55 5.84 7.40
CA ILE A 5 -7.95 4.52 7.22
C ILE A 5 -9.05 3.45 7.25
N ILE A 6 -8.98 2.51 6.32
CA ILE A 6 -9.81 1.32 6.28
C ILE A 6 -8.89 0.11 6.33
N ASP A 7 -8.91 -0.65 7.42
CA ASP A 7 -8.25 -1.96 7.47
C ASP A 7 -9.10 -2.96 6.68
N THR A 8 -8.57 -3.46 5.56
CA THR A 8 -9.31 -4.38 4.66
C THR A 8 -9.13 -5.84 5.05
N GLY A 9 -8.33 -6.12 6.05
CA GLY A 9 -8.06 -7.43 6.61
C GLY A 9 -6.61 -7.59 7.02
N TYR A 10 -6.29 -8.81 7.42
CA TYR A 10 -4.96 -9.17 7.91
C TYR A 10 -4.48 -10.48 7.30
N PHE A 11 -3.17 -10.68 7.31
CA PHE A 11 -2.54 -11.91 6.87
C PHE A 11 -1.21 -12.15 7.64
N TYR A 12 -0.61 -13.32 7.46
CA TYR A 12 0.69 -13.64 8.05
C TYR A 12 1.76 -13.65 6.97
N ALA A 13 2.86 -12.94 7.24
CA ALA A 13 4.10 -13.08 6.47
C ALA A 13 5.24 -13.54 7.36
N ASP A 14 6.21 -14.25 6.79
CA ASP A 14 7.39 -14.70 7.53
C ASP A 14 8.24 -13.51 7.97
N GLY A 15 8.57 -13.44 9.25
CA GLY A 15 9.37 -12.34 9.81
C GLY A 15 10.80 -12.27 9.24
N GLY A 16 11.35 -13.40 8.80
CA GLY A 16 12.64 -13.41 8.10
C GLY A 16 12.54 -12.73 6.73
N ALA A 17 11.43 -12.95 6.02
CA ALA A 17 11.17 -12.27 4.75
C ALA A 17 10.89 -10.77 4.96
N MET A 18 10.06 -10.42 5.96
CA MET A 18 9.71 -9.01 6.24
C MET A 18 10.90 -8.16 6.70
N PHE A 19 11.84 -8.74 7.42
CA PHE A 19 12.98 -8.00 7.99
C PHE A 19 14.33 -8.36 7.33
N GLY A 20 14.32 -9.22 6.32
CA GLY A 20 15.47 -9.54 5.48
C GLY A 20 16.72 -9.95 6.27
N ALA A 21 17.81 -9.20 6.10
CA ALA A 21 19.08 -9.48 6.75
C ALA A 21 19.13 -9.18 8.25
N ILE A 22 18.08 -8.58 8.82
CA ILE A 22 18.05 -8.25 10.26
C ILE A 22 17.82 -9.53 11.08
N PRO A 23 18.69 -9.85 12.06
CA PRO A 23 18.53 -11.04 12.86
C PRO A 23 17.22 -11.05 13.67
N LYS A 24 16.58 -12.23 13.80
CA LYS A 24 15.34 -12.38 14.59
C LYS A 24 15.46 -11.83 16.01
N THR A 25 16.61 -12.00 16.66
CA THR A 25 16.89 -11.46 18.00
C THR A 25 16.82 -9.92 18.08
N ALA A 26 16.93 -9.23 16.95
CA ALA A 26 16.79 -7.78 16.85
C ALA A 26 15.35 -7.38 16.46
N TRP A 27 14.82 -7.90 15.35
CA TRP A 27 13.52 -7.46 14.86
C TRP A 27 12.34 -7.93 15.73
N SER A 28 12.41 -9.10 16.37
CA SER A 28 11.34 -9.58 17.27
C SER A 28 11.14 -8.72 18.52
N ARG A 29 12.06 -7.81 18.82
CA ARG A 29 11.89 -6.79 19.85
C ARG A 29 11.05 -5.60 19.40
N ARG A 30 10.85 -5.45 18.10
CA ARG A 30 10.10 -4.31 17.50
C ARG A 30 8.76 -4.75 16.90
N TYR A 31 8.67 -6.02 16.49
CA TYR A 31 7.48 -6.56 15.85
C TYR A 31 7.16 -7.97 16.34
N PRO A 32 5.95 -8.25 16.81
CA PRO A 32 5.59 -9.60 17.30
C PRO A 32 5.56 -10.64 16.17
N SER A 33 5.87 -11.87 16.51
CA SER A 33 5.68 -13.03 15.65
C SER A 33 5.15 -14.24 16.43
N ASN A 34 4.46 -15.14 15.76
CA ASN A 34 4.04 -16.42 16.32
C ASN A 34 5.22 -17.43 16.38
N GLU A 35 4.94 -18.65 16.85
CA GLU A 35 5.93 -19.73 17.00
C GLU A 35 6.56 -20.16 15.66
N THR A 36 5.81 -20.07 14.58
CA THR A 36 6.26 -20.39 13.22
C THR A 36 6.86 -19.22 12.47
N ASN A 37 7.25 -18.14 13.17
CA ASN A 37 7.84 -16.93 12.62
C ASN A 37 6.87 -16.01 11.83
N GLY A 38 5.58 -16.31 11.86
CA GLY A 38 4.56 -15.50 11.19
C GLY A 38 4.33 -14.17 11.92
N CYS A 39 4.49 -13.07 11.21
CA CYS A 39 4.14 -11.72 11.64
C CYS A 39 2.75 -11.36 11.08
N VAL A 40 1.89 -10.79 11.91
CA VAL A 40 0.58 -10.29 11.45
C VAL A 40 0.80 -9.00 10.68
N LEU A 41 0.36 -8.96 9.45
CA LEU A 41 0.34 -7.77 8.61
C LEU A 41 -1.09 -7.32 8.36
N ALA A 42 -1.33 -6.00 8.43
CA ALA A 42 -2.58 -5.40 7.97
C ALA A 42 -2.55 -5.18 6.47
N MET A 43 -3.72 -5.11 5.86
CA MET A 43 -3.91 -4.52 4.54
C MET A 43 -4.74 -3.25 4.73
N ARG A 44 -4.22 -2.11 4.27
CA ARG A 44 -4.87 -0.81 4.44
C ARG A 44 -5.22 -0.18 3.13
N SER A 45 -6.44 0.30 3.05
CA SER A 45 -6.87 1.30 2.09
C SER A 45 -6.95 2.66 2.78
N LEU A 46 -6.64 3.72 2.08
CA LEU A 46 -6.85 5.08 2.55
C LEU A 46 -7.96 5.73 1.72
N LEU A 47 -9.00 6.18 2.38
CA LEU A 47 -10.07 6.96 1.79
C LEU A 47 -9.78 8.45 1.97
N VAL A 48 -9.71 9.20 0.87
CA VAL A 48 -9.63 10.66 0.88
C VAL A 48 -10.90 11.22 0.28
N SER A 49 -11.65 11.98 1.07
CA SER A 49 -12.94 12.56 0.69
C SER A 49 -13.01 14.06 1.06
N ASN A 50 -14.14 14.70 0.76
CA ASN A 50 -14.28 16.16 0.88
C ASN A 50 -13.20 16.94 0.11
N VAL A 51 -12.81 16.38 -1.05
CA VAL A 51 -12.01 17.03 -2.09
C VAL A 51 -12.98 17.42 -3.19
N PRO A 52 -12.91 18.62 -3.78
CA PRO A 52 -13.85 19.03 -4.85
C PRO A 52 -13.92 18.00 -5.97
N GLU A 53 -15.12 17.50 -6.24
CA GLU A 53 -15.43 16.53 -7.29
C GLU A 53 -14.70 15.18 -7.20
N LYS A 54 -14.05 14.86 -6.05
CA LYS A 54 -13.26 13.63 -5.91
C LYS A 54 -13.58 12.86 -4.65
N VAL A 55 -13.60 11.53 -4.82
CA VAL A 55 -13.52 10.51 -3.79
C VAL A 55 -12.41 9.57 -4.20
N ILE A 56 -11.33 9.56 -3.44
CA ILE A 56 -10.09 8.89 -3.81
C ILE A 56 -9.84 7.72 -2.85
N LEU A 57 -9.51 6.56 -3.41
CA LEU A 57 -8.99 5.42 -2.65
C LEU A 57 -7.51 5.23 -2.99
N ILE A 58 -6.71 4.92 -1.98
CA ILE A 58 -5.32 4.51 -2.14
C ILE A 58 -5.22 3.08 -1.64
N ASP A 59 -4.82 2.17 -2.52
CA ASP A 59 -4.85 0.71 -2.37
C ASP A 59 -6.23 0.16 -1.97
N ASN A 60 -6.43 -1.16 -2.07
CA ASN A 60 -7.74 -1.73 -1.80
C ASN A 60 -7.71 -3.16 -1.22
N GLY A 61 -6.54 -3.65 -0.80
CA GLY A 61 -6.39 -4.95 -0.19
C GLY A 61 -6.46 -6.12 -1.16
N ALA A 62 -6.41 -7.35 -0.63
CA ALA A 62 -6.33 -8.57 -1.44
C ALA A 62 -7.67 -8.98 -2.08
N GLY A 63 -8.80 -8.50 -1.56
CA GLY A 63 -10.08 -9.05 -1.94
C GLY A 63 -10.20 -10.53 -1.60
N THR A 64 -11.07 -11.26 -2.31
CA THR A 64 -11.36 -12.68 -2.01
C THR A 64 -11.06 -13.65 -3.16
N LYS A 65 -10.77 -13.12 -4.38
CA LYS A 65 -10.64 -13.95 -5.58
C LYS A 65 -9.57 -15.04 -5.52
N HIS A 66 -8.45 -14.73 -4.86
CA HIS A 66 -7.23 -15.56 -4.89
C HIS A 66 -6.89 -16.22 -3.53
N LEU A 67 -7.77 -16.15 -2.52
CA LEU A 67 -7.52 -16.67 -1.17
C LEU A 67 -7.12 -18.15 -1.17
N ARG A 68 -7.67 -18.96 -2.05
CA ARG A 68 -7.32 -20.39 -2.16
C ARG A 68 -5.87 -20.58 -2.62
N GLN A 69 -5.42 -19.80 -3.60
CA GLN A 69 -4.05 -19.84 -4.14
C GLN A 69 -3.04 -19.30 -3.12
N LEU A 70 -3.47 -18.29 -2.34
CA LEU A 70 -2.68 -17.60 -1.34
C LEU A 70 -2.92 -18.13 0.09
N SER A 71 -3.47 -19.34 0.25
CA SER A 71 -3.89 -19.89 1.54
C SER A 71 -2.78 -19.99 2.59
N TYR A 72 -1.51 -20.05 2.18
CA TYR A 72 -0.34 -20.06 3.07
C TYR A 72 -0.15 -18.74 3.84
N TYR A 73 -0.76 -17.63 3.39
CA TYR A 73 -0.77 -16.36 4.13
C TYR A 73 -1.80 -16.32 5.27
N ASN A 74 -2.70 -17.33 5.38
CA ASN A 74 -3.69 -17.42 6.43
C ASN A 74 -4.43 -16.10 6.68
N PHE A 75 -5.11 -15.58 5.66
CA PHE A 75 -5.90 -14.36 5.76
C PHE A 75 -7.01 -14.47 6.81
N PHE A 76 -7.24 -13.40 7.54
CA PHE A 76 -8.32 -13.30 8.53
C PHE A 76 -8.86 -11.88 8.65
N ASP A 77 -10.06 -11.76 9.25
CA ASP A 77 -10.79 -10.50 9.42
C ASP A 77 -10.90 -9.67 8.13
N LEU A 78 -11.05 -10.37 6.99
CA LEU A 78 -11.26 -9.72 5.70
C LEU A 78 -12.63 -9.03 5.70
N VAL A 79 -12.66 -7.79 5.21
CA VAL A 79 -13.88 -7.02 5.04
C VAL A 79 -14.18 -6.79 3.56
N ASP A 80 -15.44 -6.64 3.21
CA ASP A 80 -15.85 -6.12 1.92
C ASP A 80 -15.65 -4.61 1.90
N LEU A 81 -14.75 -4.12 1.04
CA LEU A 81 -14.42 -2.69 0.98
C LEU A 81 -15.62 -1.86 0.48
N GLY A 82 -16.45 -2.41 -0.39
CA GLY A 82 -17.68 -1.75 -0.82
C GLY A 82 -18.64 -1.52 0.33
N GLU A 83 -18.84 -2.52 1.20
CA GLU A 83 -19.64 -2.39 2.42
C GLU A 83 -19.02 -1.39 3.41
N GLU A 84 -17.70 -1.39 3.54
CA GLU A 84 -17.00 -0.42 4.41
C GLU A 84 -17.16 1.03 3.90
N LEU A 85 -17.19 1.24 2.59
CA LEU A 85 -17.50 2.53 1.99
C LEU A 85 -18.98 2.92 2.21
N HIS A 86 -19.92 1.98 2.05
CA HIS A 86 -21.34 2.23 2.32
C HIS A 86 -21.59 2.67 3.79
N LYS A 87 -20.90 2.06 4.75
CA LYS A 87 -20.97 2.50 6.16
C LYS A 87 -20.53 3.96 6.37
N ARG A 88 -19.73 4.49 5.45
CA ARG A 88 -19.25 5.88 5.42
C ARG A 88 -20.08 6.79 4.50
N GLY A 89 -21.22 6.27 4.00
CA GLY A 89 -22.12 7.00 3.10
C GLY A 89 -21.62 7.13 1.65
N ILE A 90 -20.63 6.33 1.27
CA ILE A 90 -20.03 6.35 -0.08
C ILE A 90 -20.36 5.04 -0.79
N SER A 91 -21.06 5.11 -1.92
CA SER A 91 -21.22 3.93 -2.77
C SER A 91 -19.96 3.74 -3.64
N PRO A 92 -19.61 2.49 -4.03
CA PRO A 92 -18.48 2.23 -4.94
C PRO A 92 -18.52 3.03 -6.25
N GLY A 93 -19.73 3.33 -6.75
CA GLY A 93 -19.91 4.17 -7.96
C GLY A 93 -19.58 5.65 -7.78
N LEU A 94 -19.40 6.13 -6.54
CA LEU A 94 -18.98 7.51 -6.24
C LEU A 94 -17.45 7.66 -6.18
N VAL A 95 -16.70 6.56 -6.11
CA VAL A 95 -15.23 6.60 -6.16
C VAL A 95 -14.81 7.09 -7.54
N THR A 96 -14.05 8.18 -7.57
CA THR A 96 -13.60 8.84 -8.80
C THR A 96 -12.20 8.40 -9.21
N ASP A 97 -11.35 8.11 -8.23
CA ASP A 97 -9.95 7.76 -8.44
C ASP A 97 -9.54 6.64 -7.49
N VAL A 98 -8.83 5.66 -8.02
CA VAL A 98 -8.16 4.62 -7.25
C VAL A 98 -6.67 4.73 -7.56
N VAL A 99 -5.87 5.05 -6.57
CA VAL A 99 -4.40 5.08 -6.68
C VAL A 99 -3.89 3.75 -6.17
N LEU A 100 -3.28 2.96 -7.04
CA LEU A 100 -2.61 1.73 -6.64
C LEU A 100 -1.13 2.03 -6.46
N THR A 101 -0.64 1.86 -5.22
CA THR A 101 0.79 2.08 -4.96
C THR A 101 1.62 1.17 -5.84
N HIS A 102 1.24 -0.09 -5.91
CA HIS A 102 1.78 -1.09 -6.83
C HIS A 102 0.77 -2.24 -7.01
N LEU A 103 1.10 -3.24 -7.82
CA LEU A 103 0.13 -4.23 -8.27
C LEU A 103 0.30 -5.61 -7.61
N HIS A 104 0.96 -5.71 -6.44
CA HIS A 104 0.91 -6.92 -5.64
C HIS A 104 -0.52 -7.19 -5.14
N PHE A 105 -0.84 -8.47 -4.93
CA PHE A 105 -2.21 -8.92 -4.65
C PHE A 105 -2.87 -8.24 -3.45
N ASP A 106 -2.09 -7.90 -2.44
CA ASP A 106 -2.55 -7.33 -1.18
C ASP A 106 -2.75 -5.79 -1.22
N HIS A 107 -2.42 -5.16 -2.35
CA HIS A 107 -2.66 -3.74 -2.64
C HIS A 107 -3.73 -3.52 -3.69
N CYS A 108 -3.85 -4.41 -4.69
CA CYS A 108 -4.76 -4.23 -5.81
C CYS A 108 -5.84 -5.30 -5.95
N GLY A 109 -5.89 -6.28 -5.06
CA GLY A 109 -6.75 -7.45 -5.22
C GLY A 109 -8.26 -7.15 -5.26
N TYR A 110 -8.73 -6.14 -4.52
CA TYR A 110 -10.13 -5.72 -4.55
C TYR A 110 -10.46 -4.78 -5.74
N SER A 111 -9.50 -4.45 -6.59
CA SER A 111 -9.75 -3.59 -7.77
C SER A 111 -10.81 -4.17 -8.72
N THR A 112 -10.94 -5.50 -8.75
CA THR A 112 -11.98 -6.20 -9.49
C THR A 112 -12.73 -7.19 -8.59
N LEU A 113 -13.98 -7.40 -8.90
CA LEU A 113 -14.85 -8.41 -8.27
C LEU A 113 -15.16 -9.52 -9.26
N LYS A 114 -15.55 -10.68 -8.74
CA LYS A 114 -15.97 -11.82 -9.52
C LYS A 114 -17.43 -12.12 -9.22
N ASN A 115 -18.23 -12.24 -10.27
CA ASN A 115 -19.58 -12.76 -10.16
C ASN A 115 -19.50 -14.29 -9.97
N GLU A 116 -19.97 -14.79 -8.85
CA GLU A 116 -19.87 -16.21 -8.50
C GLU A 116 -20.74 -17.13 -9.40
N GLU A 117 -21.81 -16.59 -9.99
CA GLU A 117 -22.70 -17.37 -10.86
C GLU A 117 -22.15 -17.46 -12.28
N THR A 118 -21.68 -16.36 -12.84
CA THR A 118 -21.21 -16.27 -14.24
C THR A 118 -19.70 -16.46 -14.38
N GLY A 119 -18.95 -16.26 -13.30
CA GLY A 119 -17.48 -16.21 -13.32
C GLY A 119 -16.91 -14.92 -13.93
N GLU A 120 -17.75 -13.96 -14.31
CA GLU A 120 -17.34 -12.69 -14.90
C GLU A 120 -16.55 -11.86 -13.88
N ILE A 121 -15.46 -11.24 -14.35
CA ILE A 121 -14.64 -10.31 -13.55
C ILE A 121 -14.92 -8.89 -14.05
N TYR A 122 -15.24 -7.99 -13.12
CA TYR A 122 -15.62 -6.61 -13.40
C TYR A 122 -14.98 -5.64 -12.39
N PRO A 123 -14.78 -4.36 -12.76
CA PRO A 123 -14.21 -3.36 -11.84
C PRO A 123 -15.07 -3.15 -10.59
N ALA A 124 -14.45 -3.15 -9.42
CA ALA A 124 -15.12 -2.88 -8.15
C ALA A 124 -15.62 -1.42 -8.06
N PHE A 125 -14.91 -0.49 -8.71
CA PHE A 125 -15.24 0.92 -8.76
C PHE A 125 -15.50 1.34 -10.22
N PRO A 126 -16.77 1.21 -10.69
CA PRO A 126 -17.08 1.25 -12.13
C PRO A 126 -16.82 2.61 -12.79
N ASN A 127 -16.82 3.70 -12.00
CA ASN A 127 -16.64 5.07 -12.51
C ASN A 127 -15.23 5.63 -12.21
N ALA A 128 -14.37 4.86 -11.55
CA ALA A 128 -13.06 5.33 -11.13
C ALA A 128 -12.03 5.29 -12.25
N THR A 129 -11.11 6.24 -12.23
CA THR A 129 -9.83 6.16 -12.92
C THR A 129 -8.83 5.47 -12.01
N TYR A 130 -8.17 4.42 -12.49
CA TYR A 130 -7.14 3.70 -11.75
C TYR A 130 -5.75 4.19 -12.14
N TRP A 131 -5.03 4.76 -11.18
CA TRP A 131 -3.71 5.35 -11.37
C TRP A 131 -2.63 4.34 -11.02
N VAL A 132 -1.74 4.07 -11.97
CA VAL A 132 -0.60 3.14 -11.86
C VAL A 132 0.59 3.77 -12.58
N SER A 133 1.82 3.51 -12.15
CA SER A 133 2.97 3.91 -12.95
C SER A 133 3.14 3.01 -14.17
N ARG A 134 3.74 3.55 -15.23
CA ARG A 134 3.95 2.77 -16.46
C ARG A 134 4.90 1.60 -16.23
N LYS A 135 6.01 1.81 -15.52
CA LYS A 135 6.95 0.71 -15.28
C LYS A 135 6.33 -0.37 -14.38
N GLN A 136 5.49 0.01 -13.41
CA GLN A 136 4.76 -0.98 -12.61
C GLN A 136 3.79 -1.79 -13.47
N TRP A 137 3.07 -1.13 -14.39
CA TRP A 137 2.20 -1.82 -15.33
C TRP A 137 2.97 -2.77 -16.25
N ASP A 138 4.10 -2.35 -16.80
CA ASP A 138 4.95 -3.17 -17.66
C ASP A 138 5.54 -4.36 -16.89
N ASN A 139 5.97 -4.13 -15.62
CA ASN A 139 6.44 -5.20 -14.73
C ASN A 139 5.32 -6.18 -14.35
N PHE A 140 4.10 -5.70 -14.13
CA PHE A 140 2.93 -6.54 -13.88
C PHE A 140 2.62 -7.47 -15.07
N LEU A 141 2.73 -6.98 -16.30
CA LEU A 141 2.52 -7.78 -17.52
C LEU A 141 3.68 -8.76 -17.80
N HIS A 142 4.89 -8.40 -17.38
CA HIS A 142 6.12 -9.15 -17.64
C HIS A 142 6.97 -9.26 -16.37
N PRO A 143 6.45 -9.91 -15.30
CA PRO A 143 7.10 -9.88 -13.99
C PRO A 143 8.42 -10.67 -14.01
N ASN A 144 9.37 -10.21 -13.21
CA ASN A 144 10.55 -10.99 -12.92
C ASN A 144 10.22 -12.21 -12.04
N ALA A 145 11.16 -13.15 -11.95
CA ALA A 145 10.94 -14.42 -11.24
C ALA A 145 10.72 -14.27 -9.72
N LEU A 146 11.12 -13.15 -9.12
CA LEU A 146 10.97 -12.90 -7.67
C LEU A 146 9.57 -12.42 -7.30
N GLU A 147 8.91 -11.70 -8.23
CA GLU A 147 7.60 -11.06 -7.97
C GLU A 147 6.42 -11.77 -8.65
N LYS A 148 6.66 -12.64 -9.64
CA LYS A 148 5.60 -13.18 -10.51
C LYS A 148 4.42 -13.80 -9.76
N ASP A 149 4.68 -14.39 -8.58
CA ASP A 149 3.65 -15.06 -7.78
C ASP A 149 2.82 -14.06 -6.93
N SER A 150 3.19 -12.78 -6.93
CA SER A 150 2.45 -11.68 -6.30
C SER A 150 1.46 -11.00 -7.24
N TYR A 151 1.51 -11.29 -8.55
CA TYR A 151 0.68 -10.67 -9.57
C TYR A 151 -0.40 -11.61 -10.10
N PHE A 152 -1.63 -11.10 -10.19
CA PHE A 152 -2.77 -11.82 -10.75
C PHE A 152 -3.43 -10.94 -11.80
N ILE A 153 -3.40 -11.39 -13.06
CA ILE A 153 -3.93 -10.62 -14.20
C ILE A 153 -5.42 -10.24 -14.02
N GLU A 154 -6.17 -11.08 -13.32
CA GLU A 154 -7.57 -10.88 -13.02
C GLU A 154 -7.85 -9.63 -12.19
N ASN A 155 -6.86 -9.15 -11.42
CA ASN A 155 -7.01 -7.95 -10.61
C ASN A 155 -7.09 -6.67 -11.43
N MET A 156 -6.53 -6.67 -12.64
CA MET A 156 -6.37 -5.45 -13.43
C MET A 156 -6.92 -5.51 -14.85
N LYS A 157 -7.10 -6.74 -15.40
CA LYS A 157 -7.45 -6.90 -16.82
C LYS A 157 -8.77 -6.19 -17.19
N ALA A 158 -9.83 -6.37 -16.41
CA ALA A 158 -11.12 -5.73 -16.72
C ALA A 158 -11.03 -4.19 -16.65
N ILE A 159 -10.20 -3.63 -15.76
CA ILE A 159 -9.95 -2.21 -15.64
C ILE A 159 -9.25 -1.68 -16.91
N ALA A 160 -8.23 -2.37 -17.37
CA ALA A 160 -7.50 -2.01 -18.58
C ALA A 160 -8.40 -2.13 -19.84
N ASP A 161 -9.15 -3.23 -19.97
CA ASP A 161 -10.06 -3.47 -21.08
C ASP A 161 -11.18 -2.40 -21.14
N ASN A 162 -11.63 -1.88 -20.01
CA ASN A 162 -12.65 -0.84 -19.92
C ASN A 162 -12.09 0.59 -20.12
N GLY A 163 -10.78 0.75 -20.32
CA GLY A 163 -10.15 2.06 -20.51
C GLY A 163 -10.12 2.92 -19.25
N GLN A 164 -10.22 2.30 -18.05
CA GLN A 164 -10.18 3.00 -16.76
C GLN A 164 -8.76 3.20 -16.22
N LEU A 165 -7.75 2.58 -16.85
CA LEU A 165 -6.36 2.66 -16.41
C LEU A 165 -5.70 3.97 -16.87
N ARG A 166 -5.11 4.70 -15.92
CA ARG A 166 -4.29 5.88 -16.16
C ARG A 166 -2.84 5.59 -15.77
N LEU A 167 -1.96 5.58 -16.76
CA LEU A 167 -0.52 5.37 -16.53
C LEU A 167 0.20 6.71 -16.39
N ILE A 168 1.05 6.81 -15.36
CA ILE A 168 1.94 7.94 -15.14
C ILE A 168 3.40 7.54 -15.38
N ASP A 169 4.18 8.47 -15.92
CA ASP A 169 5.59 8.25 -16.29
C ASP A 169 6.57 9.02 -15.39
N THR A 170 6.04 9.94 -14.58
CA THR A 170 6.81 10.81 -13.68
C THR A 170 5.98 11.16 -12.47
N ASP A 171 6.60 11.74 -11.45
CA ASP A 171 5.88 12.36 -10.35
C ASP A 171 4.76 13.26 -10.90
N THR A 172 3.55 13.10 -10.38
CA THR A 172 2.34 13.68 -10.95
C THR A 172 1.45 14.24 -9.85
N GLU A 173 0.92 15.45 -10.02
CA GLU A 173 -0.16 15.97 -9.19
C GLU A 173 -1.48 15.31 -9.62
N LEU A 174 -2.13 14.56 -8.72
CA LEU A 174 -3.44 13.95 -8.99
C LEU A 174 -4.55 15.03 -8.97
N CYS A 175 -4.47 15.91 -8.01
CA CYS A 175 -5.31 17.10 -7.84
C CYS A 175 -4.59 18.04 -6.86
N PRO A 176 -5.05 19.29 -6.68
CA PRO A 176 -4.49 20.18 -5.68
C PRO A 176 -4.35 19.48 -4.32
N ASP A 177 -3.21 19.63 -3.70
CA ASP A 177 -2.86 19.03 -2.42
C ASP A 177 -2.62 17.51 -2.40
N ILE A 178 -2.57 16.81 -3.55
CA ILE A 178 -2.21 15.38 -3.60
C ILE A 178 -1.20 15.12 -4.71
N ASP A 179 0.03 14.81 -4.30
CA ASP A 179 1.13 14.43 -5.18
C ASP A 179 1.33 12.90 -5.18
N LEU A 180 1.55 12.34 -6.36
CA LEU A 180 1.95 10.95 -6.58
C LEU A 180 3.44 10.94 -6.94
N ARG A 181 4.29 10.40 -6.06
CA ARG A 181 5.73 10.31 -6.28
C ARG A 181 6.17 8.88 -6.53
N LEU A 182 7.15 8.68 -7.42
CA LEU A 182 7.60 7.36 -7.85
C LEU A 182 8.85 6.92 -7.08
N PHE A 183 8.85 5.64 -6.69
CA PHE A 183 9.93 4.98 -5.95
C PHE A 183 10.22 3.60 -6.56
N ASP A 184 11.49 3.26 -6.75
CA ASP A 184 11.93 2.06 -7.50
C ASP A 184 12.46 0.90 -6.62
N GLY A 185 12.43 1.04 -5.30
CA GLY A 185 13.13 0.09 -4.42
C GLY A 185 12.42 -1.26 -4.24
N HIS A 186 11.17 -1.22 -3.80
CA HIS A 186 10.37 -2.42 -3.54
C HIS A 186 10.01 -3.13 -4.85
N THR A 187 9.42 -2.40 -5.76
CA THR A 187 9.07 -2.81 -7.12
C THR A 187 9.24 -1.60 -8.05
N PRO A 188 9.37 -1.79 -9.39
CA PRO A 188 9.56 -0.65 -10.29
C PRO A 188 8.46 0.40 -10.17
N GLU A 189 8.86 1.64 -9.89
CA GLU A 189 7.98 2.83 -9.83
C GLU A 189 6.71 2.64 -8.98
N GLN A 190 6.86 2.12 -7.75
CA GLN A 190 5.78 2.18 -6.77
C GLN A 190 5.35 3.64 -6.55
N ILE A 191 4.05 3.92 -6.61
CA ILE A 191 3.49 5.24 -6.29
C ILE A 191 3.42 5.42 -4.79
N VAL A 192 3.93 6.54 -4.29
CA VAL A 192 3.78 7.00 -2.91
C VAL A 192 2.97 8.30 -2.92
N PRO A 193 1.71 8.30 -2.45
CA PRO A 193 0.90 9.50 -2.33
C PRO A 193 1.33 10.38 -1.16
N TYR A 194 1.51 11.67 -1.44
CA TYR A 194 1.71 12.75 -0.47
C TYR A 194 0.44 13.60 -0.43
N ILE A 195 -0.20 13.69 0.73
CA ILE A 195 -1.48 14.35 0.93
C ILE A 195 -1.22 15.56 1.84
N HIS A 196 -1.37 16.75 1.28
CA HIS A 196 -1.11 18.00 1.96
C HIS A 196 -2.40 18.56 2.56
N THR A 197 -2.42 18.71 3.86
CA THR A 197 -3.51 19.37 4.58
C THR A 197 -2.98 20.63 5.27
N PRO A 198 -3.81 21.57 5.68
CA PRO A 198 -3.35 22.73 6.42
C PRO A 198 -2.55 22.33 7.68
N GLY A 199 -1.25 22.54 7.66
CA GLY A 199 -0.34 22.27 8.78
C GLY A 199 0.21 20.86 8.89
N GLN A 200 -0.19 19.90 8.01
CA GLN A 200 0.29 18.52 8.06
C GLN A 200 0.33 17.87 6.69
N THR A 201 1.43 17.20 6.37
CA THR A 201 1.51 16.28 5.21
C THR A 201 1.42 14.84 5.70
N PHE A 202 0.52 14.07 5.09
CA PHE A 202 0.40 12.63 5.27
C PHE A 202 1.03 11.92 4.08
N VAL A 203 1.83 10.90 4.34
CA VAL A 203 2.51 10.11 3.31
C VAL A 203 2.05 8.66 3.44
N PHE A 204 1.33 8.16 2.46
CA PHE A 204 1.01 6.74 2.41
C PHE A 204 2.22 6.00 1.86
N ALA A 205 3.04 5.48 2.79
CA ALA A 205 4.40 5.03 2.46
C ALA A 205 4.45 3.75 1.60
N GLY A 206 3.31 3.05 1.44
CA GLY A 206 3.28 1.77 0.74
C GLY A 206 4.36 0.84 1.27
N ASP A 207 4.95 0.06 0.38
CA ASP A 207 5.99 -0.91 0.74
C ASP A 207 7.41 -0.33 0.74
N VAL A 208 7.57 0.98 0.49
CA VAL A 208 8.84 1.67 0.79
C VAL A 208 9.13 1.61 2.30
N ILE A 209 8.10 1.85 3.13
CA ILE A 209 8.18 1.69 4.58
C ILE A 209 6.86 1.04 5.07
N PRO A 210 6.72 -0.29 4.95
CA PRO A 210 5.44 -0.97 5.23
C PRO A 210 5.06 -1.01 6.72
N LEU A 211 6.06 -0.94 7.61
CA LEU A 211 5.91 -1.07 9.06
C LEU A 211 6.62 0.06 9.80
N ALA A 212 6.08 0.51 10.93
CA ALA A 212 6.77 1.41 11.83
C ALA A 212 8.10 0.83 12.35
N ALA A 213 8.18 -0.50 12.45
CA ALA A 213 9.42 -1.21 12.78
C ALA A 213 10.52 -1.02 11.72
N SER A 214 10.12 -0.79 10.46
CA SER A 214 11.01 -0.61 9.31
C SER A 214 11.48 0.83 9.08
N VAL A 215 11.22 1.75 10.00
CA VAL A 215 11.69 3.15 9.93
C VAL A 215 13.21 3.27 9.91
N SER A 216 13.97 2.27 10.36
CA SER A 216 15.42 2.21 10.15
C SER A 216 15.74 1.86 8.70
N PRO A 217 16.52 2.67 7.95
CA PRO A 217 16.74 2.45 6.52
C PRO A 217 17.33 1.08 6.16
N GLU A 218 18.17 0.54 7.03
CA GLU A 218 18.82 -0.78 6.86
C GLU A 218 17.85 -1.96 6.99
N TRP A 219 16.63 -1.72 7.47
CA TRP A 219 15.62 -2.75 7.63
C TRP A 219 14.86 -2.94 6.32
N ILE A 220 15.52 -3.60 5.36
CA ILE A 220 15.04 -3.87 4.02
C ILE A 220 14.38 -5.25 4.01
N SER A 221 13.21 -5.33 3.40
CA SER A 221 12.49 -6.59 3.22
C SER A 221 13.18 -7.47 2.17
N ALA A 222 13.08 -8.79 2.31
CA ALA A 222 13.48 -9.71 1.25
C ALA A 222 12.53 -9.67 0.03
N TYR A 223 11.38 -9.04 0.18
CA TYR A 223 10.45 -8.76 -0.94
C TYR A 223 10.90 -7.58 -1.80
N ASP A 224 11.85 -6.75 -1.33
CA ASP A 224 12.37 -5.63 -2.11
C ASP A 224 13.24 -6.14 -3.26
N THR A 225 12.82 -5.92 -4.49
CA THR A 225 13.53 -6.42 -5.67
C THR A 225 14.81 -5.65 -5.97
N PHE A 226 14.91 -4.39 -5.50
CA PHE A 226 16.08 -3.52 -5.63
C PHE A 226 16.56 -3.01 -4.25
N PRO A 227 17.11 -3.87 -3.38
CA PRO A 227 17.32 -3.54 -1.97
C PRO A 227 18.26 -2.35 -1.73
N VAL A 228 19.25 -2.11 -2.59
CA VAL A 228 20.13 -0.93 -2.50
C VAL A 228 19.38 0.35 -2.83
N THR A 229 18.51 0.30 -3.83
CA THR A 229 17.63 1.43 -4.19
C THR A 229 16.62 1.68 -3.06
N SER A 230 15.99 0.63 -2.51
CA SER A 230 15.11 0.75 -1.33
C SER A 230 15.79 1.49 -0.18
N TYR A 231 17.03 1.12 0.14
CA TYR A 231 17.80 1.80 1.19
C TYR A 231 17.94 3.30 0.90
N GLN A 232 18.36 3.66 -0.30
CA GLN A 232 18.60 5.05 -0.69
C GLN A 232 17.31 5.88 -0.66
N GLU A 233 16.21 5.30 -1.14
CA GLU A 233 14.90 5.95 -1.18
C GLU A 233 14.28 6.09 0.20
N LYS A 234 14.42 5.08 1.06
CA LYS A 234 14.02 5.17 2.47
C LYS A 234 14.77 6.28 3.20
N VAL A 235 16.09 6.41 2.99
CA VAL A 235 16.86 7.53 3.57
C VAL A 235 16.28 8.86 3.12
N ARG A 236 16.05 9.05 1.82
CA ARG A 236 15.49 10.29 1.25
C ARG A 236 14.11 10.61 1.86
N MET A 237 13.19 9.63 1.88
CA MET A 237 11.85 9.79 2.45
C MET A 237 11.90 10.12 3.95
N LEU A 238 12.73 9.41 4.71
CA LEU A 238 12.84 9.62 6.17
C LEU A 238 13.50 10.95 6.52
N GLU A 239 14.47 11.43 5.73
CA GLU A 239 15.07 12.76 5.92
C GLU A 239 14.06 13.87 5.70
N GLU A 240 13.25 13.77 4.64
CA GLU A 240 12.18 14.71 4.36
C GLU A 240 11.12 14.66 5.47
N ALA A 241 10.63 13.47 5.79
CA ALA A 241 9.60 13.30 6.82
C ALA A 241 10.03 13.80 8.20
N ALA A 242 11.28 13.56 8.61
CA ALA A 242 11.81 14.03 9.88
C ALA A 242 12.01 15.56 9.90
N ARG A 243 12.44 16.15 8.78
CA ARG A 243 12.65 17.59 8.66
C ARG A 243 11.33 18.36 8.67
N GLU A 244 10.31 17.85 8.01
CA GLU A 244 9.03 18.53 7.77
C GLU A 244 7.94 18.09 8.74
N GLY A 245 8.23 17.11 9.62
CA GLY A 245 7.25 16.58 10.55
C GLY A 245 6.11 15.84 9.88
N GLN A 246 6.36 15.23 8.72
CA GLN A 246 5.34 14.48 7.96
C GLN A 246 4.87 13.25 8.75
N VAL A 247 3.62 12.86 8.56
CA VAL A 247 3.02 11.65 9.14
C VAL A 247 3.09 10.52 8.12
N LEU A 248 3.84 9.47 8.43
CA LEU A 248 3.87 8.25 7.64
C LEU A 248 2.67 7.36 8.00
N ILE A 249 1.95 6.89 7.00
CA ILE A 249 0.88 5.88 7.11
C ILE A 249 1.47 4.56 6.65
N TYR A 250 1.44 3.54 7.51
CA TYR A 250 2.02 2.22 7.26
C TYR A 250 0.95 1.26 6.74
N CYS A 251 1.11 0.76 5.51
CA CYS A 251 0.11 -0.13 4.90
C CYS A 251 -0.01 -1.48 5.61
N HIS A 252 1.07 -1.98 6.23
CA HIS A 252 1.11 -3.34 6.78
C HIS A 252 1.28 -3.44 8.30
N ASP A 253 1.58 -2.35 9.01
CA ASP A 253 1.78 -2.44 10.46
C ASP A 253 0.45 -2.70 11.19
N ALA A 254 0.29 -3.90 11.74
CA ALA A 254 -0.93 -4.28 12.46
C ALA A 254 -1.13 -3.54 13.79
N TYR A 255 -0.10 -2.86 14.31
CA TYR A 255 -0.08 -2.28 15.66
C TYR A 255 0.07 -0.75 15.66
N THR A 256 0.68 -0.20 14.61
CA THR A 256 0.89 1.24 14.46
C THR A 256 0.42 1.69 13.08
N ARG A 257 -0.71 2.38 13.01
CA ARG A 257 -1.25 2.86 11.73
C ARG A 257 -0.43 4.00 11.15
N CYS A 258 -0.12 4.99 11.98
CA CYS A 258 0.57 6.21 11.56
C CYS A 258 1.54 6.70 12.62
N SER A 259 2.61 7.32 12.20
CA SER A 259 3.48 8.07 13.11
C SER A 259 4.28 9.15 12.39
N THR A 260 4.76 10.13 13.15
CA THR A 260 5.89 10.95 12.73
C THR A 260 7.19 10.19 12.96
N VAL A 261 8.24 10.66 12.32
CA VAL A 261 9.61 10.15 12.50
C VAL A 261 10.54 11.26 12.95
N LYS A 262 11.63 10.89 13.62
CA LYS A 262 12.69 11.82 13.99
C LYS A 262 14.05 11.24 13.69
N LYS A 263 14.99 12.12 13.38
CA LYS A 263 16.41 11.78 13.27
C LYS A 263 17.10 12.06 14.62
N VAL A 264 17.77 11.05 15.17
CA VAL A 264 18.54 11.15 16.41
C VAL A 264 19.95 10.71 16.10
N ASN A 265 20.90 11.64 16.07
CA ASN A 265 22.22 11.45 15.48
C ASN A 265 22.06 10.98 14.02
N ASP A 266 22.61 9.82 13.68
CA ASP A 266 22.54 9.24 12.33
C ASP A 266 21.40 8.21 12.16
N PHE A 267 20.52 8.06 13.16
CA PHE A 267 19.46 7.06 13.16
C PHE A 267 18.08 7.68 13.04
N PHE A 268 17.22 7.06 12.25
CA PHE A 268 15.80 7.39 12.22
C PHE A 268 15.02 6.50 13.20
N LYS A 269 14.01 7.09 13.83
CA LYS A 269 13.14 6.41 14.79
C LYS A 269 11.71 6.90 14.63
N LYS A 270 10.75 5.99 14.87
CA LYS A 270 9.38 6.39 15.12
C LYS A 270 9.34 7.40 16.28
N ASP A 271 8.57 8.46 16.12
CA ASP A 271 8.40 9.47 17.16
C ASP A 271 6.98 9.39 17.75
N LYS A 272 6.08 10.24 17.35
CA LYS A 272 4.70 10.27 17.88
C LYS A 272 3.79 9.39 17.05
N THR A 273 3.02 8.50 17.70
CA THR A 273 1.89 7.82 17.05
C THR A 273 0.77 8.84 16.83
N ILE A 274 0.17 8.82 15.66
CA ILE A 274 -0.91 9.72 15.26
C ILE A 274 -2.15 8.85 14.99
N GLU A 275 -3.30 9.33 15.43
CA GLU A 275 -4.61 8.74 15.12
C GLU A 275 -5.31 9.60 14.07
N ILE A 276 -5.84 8.96 13.01
CA ILE A 276 -6.61 9.57 11.91
C ILE A 276 -7.82 8.70 11.57
#